data_655fdb0d653880aa978770f715785670
#
_entry.id   655fdb0d653880aa978770f715785670
#
_cell.length_a   1.000
_cell.length_b   1.000
_cell.length_c   1.000
_cell.angle_alpha   90.00
_cell.angle_beta   90.00
_cell.angle_gamma   90.00
#
_symmetry.space_group_name_H-M   'P 1'
#
loop_
_entity.id
_entity.type
_entity.pdbx_description
1 polymer ?
#
loop_
_entity_poly.entity_id
_entity_poly.type
_entity_poly.pdbx_seq_one_letter_code
_entity_poly.pdbx_strand_id
1 'polypeptide(L)'
;MTAFRMKRRHFLLATLAVISEKRIAGAEPRRFRVAFANLNEEPGTRIDGLGFTGAEIRRSFELASRSLPLDMIYYDNGGDAEKAVGNAREAVSSKVDLLIEYNSDAKANAEIGRHLKTAGIPLLAVNYSIPGAPLYTADNIAAGRIAGEALGKFAKENWPDQTPVAAILGDVSDLGAAVTARIQGLTEGLRQELSDLSPVQLDSAGHSVRAGSVLAKFLVTQTRRKILVAALDDASALAAKSAVETAGRMSDCVIVSQGADRSIHGGASEKKEIDPANRGSIVLGSVAYFFDRYGYEILPIALRMLRGEQVPSQTSTKHILISAKNVFVEYPPYDMN
;
A
#
# COMPACT_ATOMS: atom_id res chain seq x y z
N MET A 1 16.47 -90.76 -16.25
CA MET A 1 17.36 -89.93 -17.06
C MET A 1 16.91 -88.50 -16.71
N THR A 2 17.56 -87.60 -16.16
CA THR A 2 18.87 -87.22 -15.82
C THR A 2 18.82 -86.33 -14.58
N ALA A 3 19.66 -86.58 -13.61
CA ALA A 3 19.81 -85.86 -12.37
C ALA A 3 20.36 -84.45 -12.63
N PHE A 4 19.85 -83.45 -11.89
CA PHE A 4 20.63 -82.21 -11.75
C PHE A 4 20.81 -81.88 -10.26
N ARG A 5 22.10 -81.80 -9.93
CA ARG A 5 22.62 -81.62 -8.59
C ARG A 5 22.43 -80.23 -8.03
N MET A 6 21.95 -80.19 -6.80
CA MET A 6 21.95 -79.02 -5.91
C MET A 6 23.41 -78.67 -5.53
N LYS A 7 23.77 -77.39 -5.71
CA LYS A 7 24.99 -76.79 -5.10
C LYS A 7 24.63 -75.76 -4.04
N ARG A 8 25.27 -76.05 -2.94
CA ARG A 8 25.32 -75.45 -1.62
C ARG A 8 25.20 -73.91 -1.53
N ARG A 9 24.41 -73.53 -0.52
CA ARG A 9 24.22 -72.25 0.15
C ARG A 9 25.54 -71.60 0.57
N HIS A 10 25.71 -70.33 0.26
CA HIS A 10 26.59 -69.43 0.99
C HIS A 10 25.67 -68.49 1.80
N PHE A 11 25.73 -68.62 3.12
CA PHE A 11 25.18 -67.70 4.09
C PHE A 11 26.09 -66.46 4.13
N LEU A 12 25.65 -65.33 3.63
CA LEU A 12 26.26 -64.02 3.87
C LEU A 12 25.58 -63.42 5.09
N LEU A 13 26.31 -63.35 6.18
CA LEU A 13 25.96 -62.53 7.34
C LEU A 13 25.97 -61.05 6.93
N ALA A 14 24.79 -60.46 6.77
CA ALA A 14 24.66 -59.01 6.68
C ALA A 14 24.72 -58.45 8.09
N THR A 15 25.82 -57.85 8.46
CA THR A 15 25.95 -57.04 9.66
C THR A 15 25.10 -55.80 9.49
N LEU A 16 23.96 -55.71 10.20
CA LEU A 16 23.18 -54.48 10.32
C LEU A 16 24.05 -53.46 11.08
N ALA A 17 24.65 -52.54 10.38
CA ALA A 17 25.16 -51.30 10.96
C ALA A 17 23.93 -50.43 11.31
N VAL A 18 23.55 -50.37 12.57
CA VAL A 18 22.63 -49.42 13.10
C VAL A 18 23.30 -48.04 13.00
N ILE A 19 23.02 -47.31 11.92
CA ILE A 19 23.35 -45.90 11.83
C ILE A 19 22.41 -45.21 12.82
N SER A 20 22.96 -44.93 14.00
CA SER A 20 22.33 -44.03 14.96
C SER A 20 22.35 -42.65 14.30
N GLU A 21 21.23 -42.29 13.65
CA GLU A 21 20.94 -40.91 13.31
C GLU A 21 20.85 -40.13 14.64
N LYS A 22 21.99 -39.55 15.05
CA LYS A 22 21.94 -38.42 15.97
C LYS A 22 21.04 -37.39 15.30
N ARG A 23 19.76 -37.32 15.70
CA ARG A 23 18.95 -36.14 15.54
C ARG A 23 19.80 -35.02 16.16
N ILE A 24 20.46 -34.25 15.32
CA ILE A 24 20.96 -32.95 15.68
C ILE A 24 19.71 -32.20 16.13
N ALA A 25 19.58 -32.05 17.46
CA ALA A 25 18.54 -31.19 18.01
C ALA A 25 18.73 -29.86 17.29
N GLY A 26 17.81 -29.54 16.37
CA GLY A 26 17.87 -28.34 15.56
C GLY A 26 17.92 -27.15 16.51
N ALA A 27 19.02 -26.43 16.50
CA ALA A 27 19.06 -25.13 17.13
C ALA A 27 17.83 -24.38 16.63
N GLU A 28 17.01 -23.86 17.55
CA GLU A 28 15.89 -23.02 17.14
C GLU A 28 16.41 -21.96 16.17
N PRO A 29 15.70 -21.72 15.03
CA PRO A 29 16.19 -20.78 14.05
C PRO A 29 16.39 -19.42 14.77
N ARG A 30 17.59 -18.84 14.59
CA ARG A 30 17.92 -17.53 15.17
C ARG A 30 16.80 -16.55 14.85
N ARG A 31 16.21 -15.98 15.87
CA ARG A 31 15.27 -14.87 15.72
C ARG A 31 16.04 -13.55 15.63
N PHE A 32 15.59 -12.67 14.75
CA PHE A 32 16.19 -11.36 14.58
C PHE A 32 15.35 -10.30 15.27
N ARG A 33 16.01 -9.37 15.96
CA ARG A 33 15.36 -8.22 16.58
C ARG A 33 15.23 -7.11 15.54
N VAL A 34 14.01 -6.81 15.11
CA VAL A 34 13.72 -5.79 14.11
C VAL A 34 12.89 -4.69 14.73
N ALA A 35 13.35 -3.44 14.59
CA ALA A 35 12.54 -2.29 14.96
C ALA A 35 11.77 -1.75 13.74
N PHE A 36 10.53 -1.34 13.97
CA PHE A 36 9.74 -0.55 13.04
C PHE A 36 9.37 0.78 13.72
N ALA A 37 9.93 1.88 13.20
CA ALA A 37 9.58 3.23 13.60
C ALA A 37 8.57 3.78 12.60
N ASN A 38 7.33 3.91 13.06
CA ASN A 38 6.19 4.32 12.25
C ASN A 38 6.09 5.84 12.19
N LEU A 39 5.57 6.38 11.09
CA LEU A 39 5.48 7.82 10.85
C LEU A 39 4.68 8.53 11.93
N ASN A 40 3.45 8.08 12.20
CA ASN A 40 2.57 8.66 13.20
C ASN A 40 1.44 7.68 13.55
N GLU A 41 1.26 7.37 14.83
CA GLU A 41 0.18 6.49 15.32
C GLU A 41 -0.89 7.26 16.11
N GLU A 42 -0.89 8.59 16.06
CA GLU A 42 -1.92 9.40 16.71
C GLU A 42 -3.30 9.06 16.15
N PRO A 43 -4.28 8.77 17.03
CA PRO A 43 -5.62 8.40 16.59
C PRO A 43 -6.26 9.44 15.67
N GLY A 44 -6.78 8.99 14.53
CA GLY A 44 -7.43 9.85 13.54
C GLY A 44 -6.48 10.52 12.55
N THR A 45 -5.16 10.47 12.78
CA THR A 45 -4.17 10.96 11.80
C THR A 45 -4.07 10.01 10.62
N ARG A 46 -4.27 10.56 9.42
CA ARG A 46 -4.18 9.83 8.16
C ARG A 46 -2.76 9.91 7.62
N ILE A 47 -2.25 8.79 7.14
CA ILE A 47 -0.88 8.69 6.63
C ILE A 47 -0.86 9.06 5.14
N ASP A 48 0.03 9.97 4.77
CA ASP A 48 0.25 10.43 3.40
C ASP A 48 -1.03 10.87 2.65
N GLY A 49 -2.04 11.31 3.41
CA GLY A 49 -3.33 11.78 2.88
C GLY A 49 -4.21 10.68 2.27
N LEU A 50 -3.96 9.39 2.57
CA LEU A 50 -4.62 8.26 1.90
C LEU A 50 -5.68 7.52 2.74
N GLY A 51 -6.11 8.03 3.84
CA GLY A 51 -7.19 7.43 4.62
C GLY A 51 -6.78 6.35 5.61
N PHE A 52 -5.61 5.75 5.48
CA PHE A 52 -5.07 4.80 6.44
C PHE A 52 -4.43 5.50 7.63
N THR A 53 -4.55 4.88 8.80
CA THR A 53 -3.91 5.32 10.03
C THR A 53 -2.59 4.58 10.29
N GLY A 54 -1.70 5.17 11.09
CA GLY A 54 -0.49 4.48 11.51
C GLY A 54 -0.77 3.18 12.27
N ALA A 55 -1.86 3.13 13.04
CA ALA A 55 -2.27 1.93 13.74
C ALA A 55 -2.60 0.76 12.79
N GLU A 56 -3.22 1.03 11.63
CA GLU A 56 -3.49 0.01 10.61
C GLU A 56 -2.20 -0.49 9.95
N ILE A 57 -1.27 0.42 9.66
CA ILE A 57 0.06 0.05 9.16
C ILE A 57 0.77 -0.83 10.19
N ARG A 58 0.88 -0.39 11.45
CA ARG A 58 1.47 -1.18 12.53
C ARG A 58 0.84 -2.55 12.65
N ARG A 59 -0.49 -2.62 12.60
CA ARG A 59 -1.22 -3.89 12.66
C ARG A 59 -0.79 -4.87 11.59
N SER A 60 -0.49 -4.40 10.36
CA SER A 60 0.01 -5.26 9.29
C SER A 60 1.36 -5.89 9.63
N PHE A 61 2.27 -5.12 10.26
CA PHE A 61 3.56 -5.64 10.73
C PHE A 61 3.39 -6.65 11.87
N GLU A 62 2.50 -6.39 12.83
CA GLU A 62 2.20 -7.32 13.92
C GLU A 62 1.66 -8.66 13.40
N LEU A 63 0.79 -8.63 12.40
CA LEU A 63 0.23 -9.83 11.80
C LEU A 63 1.27 -10.58 10.97
N ALA A 64 1.97 -9.90 10.09
CA ALA A 64 2.95 -10.49 9.19
C ALA A 64 4.15 -11.11 9.95
N SER A 65 4.59 -10.50 11.04
CA SER A 65 5.73 -11.00 11.83
C SER A 65 5.47 -12.32 12.55
N ARG A 66 4.22 -12.70 12.80
CA ARG A 66 3.85 -13.92 13.54
C ARG A 66 4.38 -15.20 12.91
N SER A 67 4.49 -15.24 11.58
CA SER A 67 4.98 -16.38 10.81
C SER A 67 6.47 -16.31 10.48
N LEU A 68 7.17 -15.25 10.91
CA LEU A 68 8.56 -15.00 10.58
C LEU A 68 9.46 -15.14 11.83
N PRO A 69 10.75 -15.50 11.67
CA PRO A 69 11.69 -15.59 12.78
C PRO A 69 12.15 -14.19 13.24
N LEU A 70 11.19 -13.32 13.59
CA LEU A 70 11.40 -11.93 13.97
C LEU A 70 10.84 -11.63 15.35
N ASP A 71 11.58 -10.85 16.14
CA ASP A 71 11.15 -10.23 17.39
C ASP A 71 11.01 -8.74 17.11
N MET A 72 9.77 -8.26 17.03
CA MET A 72 9.49 -6.88 16.61
C MET A 72 9.50 -5.92 17.80
N ILE A 73 10.12 -4.77 17.61
CA ILE A 73 10.06 -3.60 18.47
C ILE A 73 9.38 -2.49 17.67
N TYR A 74 8.46 -1.78 18.30
CA TYR A 74 7.68 -0.74 17.63
C TYR A 74 7.94 0.62 18.27
N TYR A 75 8.20 1.61 17.42
CA TYR A 75 8.30 3.01 17.77
C TYR A 75 7.27 3.82 16.99
N ASP A 76 6.78 4.88 17.61
CA ASP A 76 5.94 5.89 16.97
C ASP A 76 6.70 7.19 16.89
N ASN A 77 6.93 7.70 15.69
CA ASN A 77 7.62 8.98 15.48
C ASN A 77 6.69 10.19 15.77
N GLY A 78 5.37 9.98 15.80
CA GLY A 78 4.40 11.04 16.09
C GLY A 78 4.40 12.18 15.08
N GLY A 79 4.93 11.95 13.85
CA GLY A 79 5.14 13.01 12.86
C GLY A 79 6.23 14.03 13.25
N ASP A 80 7.06 13.72 14.25
CA ASP A 80 8.07 14.60 14.80
C ASP A 80 9.49 14.15 14.44
N ALA A 81 10.26 15.05 13.85
CA ALA A 81 11.61 14.79 13.36
C ALA A 81 12.61 14.47 14.49
N GLU A 82 12.51 15.14 15.63
CA GLU A 82 13.42 14.92 16.78
C GLU A 82 13.10 13.61 17.46
N LYS A 83 11.80 13.27 17.58
CA LYS A 83 11.35 11.98 18.11
C LYS A 83 11.79 10.83 17.21
N ALA A 84 11.74 10.98 15.88
CA ALA A 84 12.24 9.98 14.95
C ALA A 84 13.73 9.70 15.14
N VAL A 85 14.56 10.75 15.26
CA VAL A 85 15.99 10.61 15.57
C VAL A 85 16.20 9.96 16.94
N GLY A 86 15.39 10.32 17.96
CA GLY A 86 15.42 9.72 19.29
C GLY A 86 15.11 8.22 19.25
N ASN A 87 14.06 7.82 18.54
CA ASN A 87 13.68 6.41 18.33
C ASN A 87 14.78 5.61 17.63
N ALA A 88 15.43 6.20 16.62
CA ALA A 88 16.55 5.55 15.94
C ALA A 88 17.76 5.32 16.89
N ARG A 89 18.06 6.27 17.78
CA ARG A 89 19.09 6.10 18.81
C ARG A 89 18.71 5.01 19.80
N GLU A 90 17.44 4.95 20.20
CA GLU A 90 16.93 3.89 21.08
C GLU A 90 17.01 2.52 20.40
N ALA A 91 16.71 2.40 19.12
CA ALA A 91 16.89 1.18 18.35
C ALA A 91 18.36 0.70 18.37
N VAL A 92 19.32 1.63 18.22
CA VAL A 92 20.76 1.33 18.34
C VAL A 92 21.10 0.83 19.76
N SER A 93 20.62 1.52 20.79
CA SER A 93 20.85 1.16 22.20
C SER A 93 20.25 -0.21 22.54
N SER A 94 19.11 -0.51 21.97
CA SER A 94 18.41 -1.80 22.08
C SER A 94 19.06 -2.92 21.28
N LYS A 95 20.12 -2.64 20.53
CA LYS A 95 20.88 -3.62 19.73
C LYS A 95 19.96 -4.39 18.76
N VAL A 96 19.15 -3.68 18.00
CA VAL A 96 18.36 -4.30 16.94
C VAL A 96 19.27 -4.81 15.82
N ASP A 97 18.86 -5.87 15.14
CA ASP A 97 19.57 -6.40 13.97
C ASP A 97 19.24 -5.58 12.70
N LEU A 98 18.10 -4.86 12.66
CA LEU A 98 17.69 -3.98 11.56
C LEU A 98 16.64 -2.96 12.05
N LEU A 99 16.70 -1.74 11.51
CA LEU A 99 15.64 -0.73 11.66
C LEU A 99 14.87 -0.56 10.34
N ILE A 100 13.55 -0.57 10.42
CA ILE A 100 12.64 -0.12 9.36
C ILE A 100 12.13 1.26 9.76
N GLU A 101 12.37 2.28 8.93
CA GLU A 101 12.09 3.67 9.27
C GLU A 101 11.09 4.30 8.31
N TYR A 102 10.00 4.81 8.87
CA TYR A 102 8.99 5.58 8.16
C TYR A 102 8.95 7.00 8.73
N ASN A 103 9.67 7.92 8.11
CA ASN A 103 9.75 9.31 8.53
C ASN A 103 9.88 10.23 7.32
N SER A 104 9.09 11.32 7.29
CA SER A 104 9.00 12.24 6.15
C SER A 104 10.02 13.37 6.17
N ASP A 105 10.66 13.65 7.31
CA ASP A 105 11.65 14.73 7.42
C ASP A 105 13.01 14.33 6.85
N ALA A 106 13.42 14.99 5.77
CA ALA A 106 14.66 14.65 5.06
C ALA A 106 15.94 14.92 5.88
N LYS A 107 15.93 15.89 6.82
CA LYS A 107 17.10 16.19 7.67
C LYS A 107 17.23 15.13 8.74
N ALA A 108 16.12 14.76 9.41
CA ALA A 108 16.09 13.66 10.36
C ALA A 108 16.51 12.34 9.68
N ASN A 109 16.02 12.06 8.47
CA ASN A 109 16.40 10.88 7.70
C ASN A 109 17.90 10.81 7.41
N ALA A 110 18.53 11.94 7.06
CA ALA A 110 19.98 12.00 6.87
C ALA A 110 20.75 11.74 8.18
N GLU A 111 20.23 12.20 9.32
CA GLU A 111 20.83 11.97 10.64
C GLU A 111 20.65 10.51 11.07
N ILE A 112 19.45 9.95 10.94
CA ILE A 112 19.13 8.54 11.20
C ILE A 112 20.07 7.64 10.40
N GLY A 113 20.18 7.86 9.09
CA GLY A 113 21.08 7.09 8.22
C GLY A 113 22.52 7.08 8.70
N ARG A 114 23.04 8.23 9.17
CA ARG A 114 24.40 8.32 9.73
C ARG A 114 24.54 7.55 11.04
N HIS A 115 23.56 7.63 11.94
CA HIS A 115 23.58 6.91 13.22
C HIS A 115 23.60 5.39 13.01
N LEU A 116 22.71 4.87 12.15
CA LEU A 116 22.61 3.43 11.90
C LEU A 116 23.87 2.91 11.18
N LYS A 117 24.38 3.67 10.19
CA LYS A 117 25.64 3.33 9.52
C LYS A 117 26.82 3.25 10.49
N THR A 118 26.96 4.21 11.42
CA THR A 118 28.02 4.22 12.42
C THR A 118 27.90 3.03 13.37
N ALA A 119 26.67 2.63 13.72
CA ALA A 119 26.39 1.47 14.55
C ALA A 119 26.52 0.13 13.81
N GLY A 120 26.67 0.14 12.47
CA GLY A 120 26.72 -1.07 11.66
C GLY A 120 25.37 -1.80 11.57
N ILE A 121 24.26 -1.10 11.81
CA ILE A 121 22.91 -1.67 11.77
C ILE A 121 22.27 -1.37 10.42
N PRO A 122 21.80 -2.41 9.69
CA PRO A 122 21.06 -2.24 8.43
C PRO A 122 19.78 -1.40 8.63
N LEU A 123 19.47 -0.59 7.62
CA LEU A 123 18.32 0.31 7.60
C LEU A 123 17.50 0.08 6.33
N LEU A 124 16.17 -0.04 6.46
CA LEU A 124 15.22 -0.09 5.36
C LEU A 124 14.27 1.12 5.48
N ALA A 125 14.26 1.96 4.46
CA ALA A 125 13.42 3.15 4.42
C ALA A 125 12.03 2.83 3.86
N VAL A 126 11.00 3.50 4.39
CA VAL A 126 9.60 3.37 3.95
C VAL A 126 9.08 4.71 3.45
N ASN A 127 8.58 4.75 2.24
CA ASN A 127 8.01 5.88 1.50
C ASN A 127 8.93 7.09 1.30
N TYR A 128 9.82 7.39 2.23
CA TYR A 128 10.74 8.52 2.16
C TYR A 128 12.18 8.02 2.20
N SER A 129 12.98 8.49 1.27
CA SER A 129 14.36 8.02 1.11
C SER A 129 15.25 8.39 2.30
N ILE A 130 16.12 7.45 2.68
CA ILE A 130 17.20 7.66 3.64
C ILE A 130 18.52 7.36 2.95
N PRO A 131 19.51 8.26 2.99
CA PRO A 131 20.78 8.05 2.29
C PRO A 131 21.46 6.73 2.66
N GLY A 132 21.71 5.89 1.66
CA GLY A 132 22.39 4.60 1.83
C GLY A 132 21.50 3.44 2.26
N ALA A 133 20.20 3.64 2.44
CA ALA A 133 19.22 2.59 2.73
C ALA A 133 18.44 2.19 1.48
N PRO A 134 18.12 0.90 1.29
CA PRO A 134 17.06 0.49 0.37
C PRO A 134 15.74 1.16 0.73
N LEU A 135 14.91 1.44 -0.28
CA LEU A 135 13.62 2.10 -0.13
C LEU A 135 12.47 1.18 -0.56
N TYR A 136 11.46 1.03 0.29
CA TYR A 136 10.14 0.56 -0.10
C TYR A 136 9.19 1.75 -0.20
N THR A 137 8.50 1.94 -1.33
CA THR A 137 7.69 3.14 -1.54
C THR A 137 6.47 2.88 -2.42
N ALA A 138 5.45 3.73 -2.30
CA ALA A 138 4.36 3.78 -3.25
C ALA A 138 4.83 4.40 -4.59
N ASP A 139 4.44 3.79 -5.72
CA ASP A 139 4.62 4.39 -7.04
C ASP A 139 3.44 5.32 -7.36
N ASN A 140 3.55 6.55 -6.89
CA ASN A 140 2.48 7.54 -7.03
C ASN A 140 2.15 7.89 -8.49
N ILE A 141 3.13 7.81 -9.41
CA ILE A 141 2.88 8.02 -10.84
C ILE A 141 2.06 6.86 -11.40
N ALA A 142 2.45 5.62 -11.11
CA ALA A 142 1.70 4.44 -11.55
C ALA A 142 0.28 4.41 -10.97
N ALA A 143 0.11 4.74 -9.69
CA ALA A 143 -1.20 4.83 -9.06
C ALA A 143 -2.11 5.87 -9.72
N GLY A 144 -1.57 7.08 -9.97
CA GLY A 144 -2.28 8.12 -10.70
C GLY A 144 -2.68 7.67 -12.09
N ARG A 145 -1.74 7.04 -12.83
CA ARG A 145 -2.01 6.55 -14.20
C ARG A 145 -3.14 5.54 -14.25
N ILE A 146 -3.18 4.59 -13.33
CA ILE A 146 -4.28 3.61 -13.22
C ILE A 146 -5.64 4.32 -13.05
N ALA A 147 -5.71 5.36 -12.21
CA ALA A 147 -6.93 6.13 -12.02
C ALA A 147 -7.36 6.88 -13.30
N GLY A 148 -6.41 7.54 -13.96
CA GLY A 148 -6.64 8.25 -15.20
C GLY A 148 -7.12 7.36 -16.35
N GLU A 149 -6.44 6.23 -16.54
CA GLU A 149 -6.84 5.22 -17.54
C GLU A 149 -8.23 4.67 -17.26
N ALA A 150 -8.56 4.37 -16.01
CA ALA A 150 -9.88 3.84 -15.65
C ALA A 150 -11.00 4.83 -15.99
N LEU A 151 -10.82 6.12 -15.68
CA LEU A 151 -11.76 7.17 -16.05
C LEU A 151 -11.89 7.35 -17.57
N GLY A 152 -10.76 7.36 -18.25
CA GLY A 152 -10.76 7.53 -19.72
C GLY A 152 -11.41 6.36 -20.44
N LYS A 153 -11.12 5.11 -20.04
CA LYS A 153 -11.78 3.90 -20.57
C LYS A 153 -13.28 3.92 -20.33
N PHE A 154 -13.70 4.29 -19.10
CA PHE A 154 -15.12 4.42 -18.80
C PHE A 154 -15.82 5.41 -19.74
N ALA A 155 -15.21 6.59 -19.99
CA ALA A 155 -15.79 7.58 -20.88
C ALA A 155 -15.93 7.08 -22.32
N LYS A 156 -14.90 6.42 -22.86
CA LYS A 156 -14.96 5.82 -24.20
C LYS A 156 -16.08 4.77 -24.34
N GLU A 157 -16.23 3.93 -23.33
CA GLU A 157 -17.21 2.84 -23.33
C GLU A 157 -18.65 3.32 -23.12
N ASN A 158 -18.85 4.32 -22.27
CA ASN A 158 -20.20 4.72 -21.83
C ASN A 158 -20.67 6.06 -22.40
N TRP A 159 -19.75 6.89 -22.92
CA TRP A 159 -20.04 8.22 -23.47
C TRP A 159 -19.34 8.46 -24.81
N PRO A 160 -19.42 7.53 -25.80
CA PRO A 160 -18.60 7.56 -27.01
C PRO A 160 -18.77 8.84 -27.85
N ASP A 161 -19.96 9.43 -27.85
CA ASP A 161 -20.28 10.62 -28.66
C ASP A 161 -20.20 11.94 -27.86
N GLN A 162 -19.58 11.92 -26.66
CA GLN A 162 -19.54 13.07 -25.78
C GLN A 162 -18.10 13.38 -25.38
N THR A 163 -17.79 14.67 -25.34
CA THR A 163 -16.52 15.15 -24.81
C THR A 163 -16.69 15.48 -23.32
N PRO A 164 -16.22 14.64 -22.39
CA PRO A 164 -16.33 14.92 -20.96
C PRO A 164 -15.42 16.07 -20.54
N VAL A 165 -15.63 16.58 -19.36
CA VAL A 165 -14.64 17.37 -18.62
C VAL A 165 -14.07 16.53 -17.49
N ALA A 166 -12.79 16.74 -17.13
CA ALA A 166 -12.17 16.04 -16.02
C ALA A 166 -11.82 17.01 -14.90
N ALA A 167 -12.03 16.58 -13.66
CA ALA A 167 -11.63 17.30 -12.46
C ALA A 167 -10.73 16.41 -11.59
N ILE A 168 -9.64 16.96 -11.10
CA ILE A 168 -8.82 16.39 -10.02
C ILE A 168 -9.28 17.06 -8.74
N LEU A 169 -9.75 16.27 -7.79
CA LEU A 169 -10.37 16.76 -6.56
C LEU A 169 -9.58 16.26 -5.33
N GLY A 170 -9.20 17.18 -4.47
CA GLY A 170 -8.48 16.87 -3.24
C GLY A 170 -7.62 18.01 -2.77
N ASP A 171 -6.68 17.75 -1.87
CA ASP A 171 -5.68 18.72 -1.47
C ASP A 171 -4.63 18.86 -2.56
N VAL A 172 -4.72 19.93 -3.33
CA VAL A 172 -3.81 20.24 -4.43
C VAL A 172 -2.95 21.47 -4.15
N SER A 173 -3.18 22.16 -3.04
CA SER A 173 -2.46 23.39 -2.67
C SER A 173 -1.17 23.11 -1.90
N ASP A 174 -1.14 22.07 -1.09
CA ASP A 174 0.05 21.63 -0.35
C ASP A 174 0.68 20.41 -1.04
N LEU A 175 1.21 20.65 -2.24
CA LEU A 175 1.72 19.63 -3.12
C LEU A 175 3.09 19.10 -2.65
N GLY A 176 3.08 18.16 -1.72
CA GLY A 176 4.23 17.29 -1.53
C GLY A 176 4.54 16.48 -2.80
N ALA A 177 5.77 15.98 -2.93
CA ALA A 177 6.22 15.24 -4.11
C ALA A 177 5.30 14.07 -4.49
N ALA A 178 4.71 13.38 -3.50
CA ALA A 178 3.82 12.26 -3.73
C ALA A 178 2.52 12.68 -4.43
N VAL A 179 1.89 13.78 -4.00
CA VAL A 179 0.64 14.29 -4.60
C VAL A 179 0.90 14.81 -6.01
N THR A 180 2.00 15.55 -6.21
CA THR A 180 2.43 16.00 -7.53
C THR A 180 2.60 14.82 -8.50
N ALA A 181 3.25 13.75 -8.06
CA ALA A 181 3.44 12.54 -8.86
C ALA A 181 2.11 11.83 -9.19
N ARG A 182 1.14 11.79 -8.25
CA ARG A 182 -0.21 11.27 -8.51
C ARG A 182 -0.93 12.06 -9.60
N ILE A 183 -0.93 13.38 -9.48
CA ILE A 183 -1.57 14.29 -10.45
C ILE A 183 -0.94 14.13 -11.83
N GLN A 184 0.39 14.04 -11.88
CA GLN A 184 1.10 13.77 -13.14
C GLN A 184 0.63 12.46 -13.77
N GLY A 185 0.74 11.35 -13.04
CA GLY A 185 0.34 10.04 -13.54
C GLY A 185 -1.13 10.00 -13.98
N LEU A 186 -2.03 10.61 -13.20
CA LEU A 186 -3.44 10.71 -13.51
C LEU A 186 -3.68 11.46 -14.83
N THR A 187 -3.00 12.59 -15.02
CA THR A 187 -3.10 13.38 -16.24
C THR A 187 -2.55 12.60 -17.44
N GLU A 188 -1.45 11.86 -17.26
CA GLU A 188 -0.88 10.97 -18.29
C GLU A 188 -1.87 9.86 -18.66
N GLY A 189 -2.45 9.17 -17.67
CA GLY A 189 -3.42 8.10 -17.90
C GLY A 189 -4.70 8.58 -18.57
N LEU A 190 -5.22 9.74 -18.20
CA LEU A 190 -6.35 10.37 -18.86
C LEU A 190 -6.03 10.69 -20.33
N ARG A 191 -4.87 11.31 -20.60
CA ARG A 191 -4.47 11.68 -21.97
C ARG A 191 -4.18 10.49 -22.86
N GLN A 192 -3.74 9.39 -22.31
CA GLN A 192 -3.54 8.15 -23.05
C GLN A 192 -4.86 7.64 -23.64
N GLU A 193 -5.96 7.84 -22.93
CA GLU A 193 -7.29 7.44 -23.36
C GLU A 193 -8.03 8.57 -24.11
N LEU A 194 -7.87 9.82 -23.67
CA LEU A 194 -8.57 11.01 -24.18
C LEU A 194 -7.54 12.13 -24.41
N SER A 195 -6.90 12.12 -25.59
CA SER A 195 -5.69 12.91 -25.91
C SER A 195 -5.81 14.41 -25.61
N ASP A 196 -6.99 15.00 -25.85
CA ASP A 196 -7.20 16.45 -25.75
C ASP A 196 -7.73 16.87 -24.38
N LEU A 197 -7.85 15.92 -23.42
CA LEU A 197 -8.41 16.20 -22.13
C LEU A 197 -7.35 16.77 -21.17
N SER A 198 -7.64 17.96 -20.64
CA SER A 198 -6.86 18.59 -19.58
C SER A 198 -7.72 18.72 -18.32
N PRO A 199 -7.39 18.03 -17.23
CA PRO A 199 -8.18 18.09 -16.02
C PRO A 199 -8.04 19.43 -15.31
N VAL A 200 -9.17 19.91 -14.73
CA VAL A 200 -9.20 21.07 -13.84
C VAL A 200 -8.89 20.62 -12.43
N GLN A 201 -8.03 21.32 -11.73
CA GLN A 201 -7.73 21.05 -10.32
C GLN A 201 -8.74 21.76 -9.41
N LEU A 202 -9.36 21.01 -8.53
CA LEU A 202 -10.36 21.47 -7.56
C LEU A 202 -9.80 21.27 -6.15
N ASP A 203 -9.33 22.35 -5.53
CA ASP A 203 -8.66 22.32 -4.24
C ASP A 203 -9.63 22.24 -3.07
N SER A 204 -9.50 21.20 -2.26
CA SER A 204 -10.23 21.02 -1.00
C SER A 204 -9.51 21.64 0.21
N ALA A 205 -8.27 22.15 0.02
CA ALA A 205 -7.42 22.70 1.07
C ALA A 205 -7.32 21.78 2.31
N GLY A 206 -6.99 20.51 2.09
CA GLY A 206 -6.77 19.51 3.15
C GLY A 206 -8.05 18.99 3.82
N HIS A 207 -9.24 19.41 3.40
CA HIS A 207 -10.50 19.03 4.06
C HIS A 207 -11.43 18.27 3.10
N SER A 208 -11.62 16.98 3.32
CA SER A 208 -12.50 16.14 2.50
C SER A 208 -13.96 16.67 2.47
N VAL A 209 -14.46 17.26 3.57
CA VAL A 209 -15.80 17.89 3.60
C VAL A 209 -15.91 19.05 2.60
N ARG A 210 -14.81 19.81 2.38
CA ARG A 210 -14.79 20.89 1.38
C ARG A 210 -14.80 20.35 -0.04
N ALA A 211 -14.29 19.14 -0.28
CA ALA A 211 -14.28 18.53 -1.60
C ALA A 211 -15.69 18.48 -2.22
N GLY A 212 -16.70 18.07 -1.44
CA GLY A 212 -18.09 18.07 -1.89
C GLY A 212 -18.58 19.46 -2.29
N SER A 213 -18.30 20.49 -1.49
CA SER A 213 -18.75 21.87 -1.78
C SER A 213 -18.03 22.50 -2.96
N VAL A 214 -16.75 22.19 -3.15
CA VAL A 214 -15.96 22.65 -4.31
C VAL A 214 -16.48 21.98 -5.58
N LEU A 215 -16.72 20.67 -5.55
CA LEU A 215 -17.31 19.97 -6.68
C LEU A 215 -18.71 20.47 -7.00
N ALA A 216 -19.57 20.70 -5.98
CA ALA A 216 -20.91 21.24 -6.21
C ALA A 216 -20.90 22.58 -6.98
N LYS A 217 -19.97 23.48 -6.65
CA LYS A 217 -19.79 24.75 -7.40
C LYS A 217 -19.33 24.47 -8.84
N PHE A 218 -18.42 23.52 -9.05
CA PHE A 218 -17.95 23.15 -10.37
C PHE A 218 -19.10 22.56 -11.22
N LEU A 219 -19.95 21.69 -10.65
CA LEU A 219 -21.10 21.10 -11.33
C LEU A 219 -22.06 22.17 -11.90
N VAL A 220 -22.28 23.27 -11.17
CA VAL A 220 -23.11 24.38 -11.64
C VAL A 220 -22.54 25.00 -12.91
N THR A 221 -21.24 25.12 -13.04
CA THR A 221 -20.58 25.69 -14.23
C THR A 221 -20.54 24.75 -15.40
N GLN A 222 -20.72 23.44 -15.18
CA GLN A 222 -20.60 22.39 -16.17
C GLN A 222 -21.97 21.79 -16.55
N THR A 223 -22.94 22.64 -16.83
CA THR A 223 -24.27 22.19 -17.23
C THR A 223 -24.21 21.33 -18.52
N ARG A 224 -24.96 20.22 -18.50
CA ARG A 224 -25.04 19.28 -19.65
C ARG A 224 -23.72 18.63 -20.09
N ARG A 225 -22.65 18.70 -19.29
CA ARG A 225 -21.37 18.01 -19.57
C ARG A 225 -21.27 16.73 -18.77
N LYS A 226 -20.67 15.70 -19.35
CA LYS A 226 -20.21 14.51 -18.63
C LYS A 226 -18.93 14.85 -17.86
N ILE A 227 -18.78 14.32 -16.65
CA ILE A 227 -17.74 14.74 -15.72
C ILE A 227 -17.00 13.52 -15.19
N LEU A 228 -15.70 13.49 -15.40
CA LEU A 228 -14.78 12.53 -14.84
C LEU A 228 -14.16 13.17 -13.57
N VAL A 229 -14.35 12.54 -12.43
CA VAL A 229 -13.80 13.01 -11.16
C VAL A 229 -12.71 12.05 -10.70
N ALA A 230 -11.50 12.54 -10.64
CA ALA A 230 -10.37 11.87 -10.02
C ALA A 230 -10.16 12.44 -8.63
N ALA A 231 -10.57 11.72 -7.61
CA ALA A 231 -10.35 12.12 -6.22
C ALA A 231 -8.97 11.60 -5.75
N LEU A 232 -8.22 12.47 -5.07
CA LEU A 232 -6.88 12.14 -4.57
C LEU A 232 -6.90 11.27 -3.31
N ASP A 233 -8.07 11.12 -2.68
CA ASP A 233 -8.32 10.24 -1.54
C ASP A 233 -9.78 9.76 -1.52
N ASP A 234 -10.05 8.71 -0.74
CA ASP A 234 -11.37 8.07 -0.68
C ASP A 234 -12.43 8.96 0.01
N ALA A 235 -12.05 9.72 1.03
CA ALA A 235 -12.98 10.60 1.73
C ALA A 235 -13.45 11.74 0.81
N SER A 236 -12.57 12.30 0.00
CA SER A 236 -12.91 13.29 -1.04
C SER A 236 -13.83 12.70 -2.10
N ALA A 237 -13.63 11.43 -2.48
CA ALA A 237 -14.51 10.73 -3.43
C ALA A 237 -15.94 10.56 -2.88
N LEU A 238 -16.08 10.17 -1.62
CA LEU A 238 -17.39 10.02 -0.99
C LEU A 238 -18.11 11.37 -0.80
N ALA A 239 -17.38 12.43 -0.47
CA ALA A 239 -17.92 13.78 -0.43
C ALA A 239 -18.35 14.26 -1.83
N ALA A 240 -17.55 13.93 -2.85
CA ALA A 240 -17.88 14.19 -4.25
C ALA A 240 -19.18 13.47 -4.67
N LYS A 241 -19.29 12.17 -4.34
CA LYS A 241 -20.48 11.37 -4.60
C LYS A 241 -21.73 12.04 -4.02
N SER A 242 -21.70 12.41 -2.73
CA SER A 242 -22.82 13.10 -2.07
C SER A 242 -23.20 14.41 -2.76
N ALA A 243 -22.22 15.18 -3.23
CA ALA A 243 -22.47 16.41 -3.98
C ALA A 243 -23.14 16.15 -5.33
N VAL A 244 -22.71 15.12 -6.05
CA VAL A 244 -23.31 14.71 -7.33
C VAL A 244 -24.73 14.20 -7.15
N GLU A 245 -24.99 13.38 -6.12
CA GLU A 245 -26.33 12.89 -5.75
C GLU A 245 -27.27 14.05 -5.43
N THR A 246 -26.83 14.98 -4.59
CA THR A 246 -27.59 16.19 -4.23
C THR A 246 -27.91 17.06 -5.45
N ALA A 247 -26.98 17.14 -6.40
CA ALA A 247 -27.18 17.90 -7.63
C ALA A 247 -28.05 17.16 -8.69
N GLY A 248 -28.42 15.89 -8.44
CA GLY A 248 -29.18 15.07 -9.38
C GLY A 248 -28.38 14.71 -10.64
N ARG A 249 -27.03 14.67 -10.56
CA ARG A 249 -26.13 14.54 -11.72
C ARG A 249 -25.47 13.13 -11.80
N MET A 250 -26.08 12.11 -11.17
CA MET A 250 -25.50 10.74 -11.12
C MET A 250 -25.30 10.13 -12.51
N SER A 251 -26.17 10.42 -13.48
CA SER A 251 -26.01 9.93 -14.87
C SER A 251 -24.88 10.61 -15.64
N ASP A 252 -24.37 11.72 -15.14
CA ASP A 252 -23.39 12.56 -15.82
C ASP A 252 -21.99 12.48 -15.20
N CYS A 253 -21.85 11.82 -14.07
CA CYS A 253 -20.58 11.80 -13.32
C CYS A 253 -20.11 10.38 -13.06
N VAL A 254 -18.79 10.18 -13.08
CA VAL A 254 -18.11 8.98 -12.60
C VAL A 254 -16.89 9.40 -11.79
N ILE A 255 -16.61 8.65 -10.72
CA ILE A 255 -15.54 8.95 -9.77
C ILE A 255 -14.59 7.77 -9.68
N VAL A 256 -13.28 8.05 -9.69
CA VAL A 256 -12.23 7.12 -9.27
C VAL A 256 -11.44 7.79 -8.16
N SER A 257 -11.18 7.06 -7.07
CA SER A 257 -10.41 7.55 -5.93
C SER A 257 -9.05 6.87 -5.79
N GLN A 258 -8.33 7.23 -4.75
CA GLN A 258 -7.05 6.66 -4.37
C GLN A 258 -6.99 6.39 -2.87
N GLY A 259 -6.38 5.26 -2.49
CA GLY A 259 -6.30 4.75 -1.13
C GLY A 259 -6.79 3.32 -1.07
N ALA A 260 -8.04 3.09 -1.43
CA ALA A 260 -8.82 1.88 -1.23
C ALA A 260 -8.85 1.53 0.27
N ASP A 261 -9.21 2.51 1.10
CA ASP A 261 -9.38 2.33 2.53
C ASP A 261 -10.74 1.69 2.89
N ARG A 262 -10.99 1.50 4.18
CA ARG A 262 -12.22 0.86 4.66
C ARG A 262 -13.50 1.57 4.25
N SER A 263 -13.47 2.88 4.02
CA SER A 263 -14.65 3.62 3.57
C SER A 263 -15.11 3.18 2.17
N ILE A 264 -14.20 2.62 1.39
CA ILE A 264 -14.46 2.10 0.04
C ILE A 264 -14.72 0.59 0.05
N HIS A 265 -13.77 -0.20 0.57
CA HIS A 265 -13.89 -1.66 0.51
C HIS A 265 -14.71 -2.27 1.67
N GLY A 266 -15.12 -1.46 2.64
CA GLY A 266 -15.86 -1.89 3.82
C GLY A 266 -14.97 -2.54 4.88
N GLY A 267 -15.54 -2.72 6.06
CA GLY A 267 -14.97 -3.41 7.20
C GLY A 267 -16.01 -4.34 7.82
N ALA A 268 -15.80 -4.73 9.07
CA ALA A 268 -16.75 -5.58 9.80
C ALA A 268 -18.13 -4.92 9.98
N SER A 269 -18.16 -3.58 10.08
CA SER A 269 -19.37 -2.79 10.34
C SER A 269 -19.68 -1.80 9.24
N GLU A 270 -18.76 -1.56 8.31
CA GLU A 270 -18.91 -0.56 7.26
C GLU A 270 -19.46 -1.19 5.98
N LYS A 271 -20.39 -0.45 5.36
CA LYS A 271 -20.91 -0.83 4.04
C LYS A 271 -19.83 -0.63 2.99
N LYS A 272 -19.64 -1.61 2.10
CA LYS A 272 -18.78 -1.47 0.94
C LYS A 272 -19.37 -0.48 -0.06
N GLU A 273 -18.64 0.59 -0.38
CA GLU A 273 -19.06 1.50 -1.44
C GLU A 273 -18.96 0.81 -2.81
N ILE A 274 -17.88 0.06 -3.02
CA ILE A 274 -17.63 -0.71 -4.25
C ILE A 274 -18.09 -2.15 -4.04
N ASP A 275 -19.41 -2.36 -4.07
CA ASP A 275 -20.02 -3.69 -3.96
C ASP A 275 -20.63 -4.07 -5.33
N PRO A 276 -20.45 -5.32 -5.82
CA PRO A 276 -21.12 -5.79 -7.03
C PRO A 276 -22.64 -5.67 -7.00
N ALA A 277 -23.26 -5.68 -5.81
CA ALA A 277 -24.67 -5.43 -5.61
C ALA A 277 -25.05 -3.94 -5.66
N ASN A 278 -24.09 -3.05 -5.46
CA ASN A 278 -24.31 -1.58 -5.49
C ASN A 278 -24.24 -1.04 -6.94
N ARG A 279 -25.17 -1.49 -7.79
CA ARG A 279 -25.18 -1.19 -9.23
C ARG A 279 -25.41 0.30 -9.55
N GLY A 280 -25.77 1.12 -8.56
CA GLY A 280 -26.03 2.54 -8.74
C GLY A 280 -24.89 3.44 -8.28
N SER A 281 -23.79 2.92 -7.77
CA SER A 281 -22.65 3.74 -7.37
C SER A 281 -21.98 4.38 -8.58
N ILE A 282 -21.74 5.68 -8.47
CA ILE A 282 -20.92 6.43 -9.44
C ILE A 282 -19.43 6.36 -9.10
N VAL A 283 -19.05 5.71 -7.99
CA VAL A 283 -17.66 5.41 -7.67
C VAL A 283 -17.28 4.12 -8.38
N LEU A 284 -16.53 4.25 -9.45
CA LEU A 284 -16.08 3.15 -10.29
C LEU A 284 -15.08 2.24 -9.56
N GLY A 285 -14.23 2.85 -8.75
CA GLY A 285 -13.20 2.17 -7.98
C GLY A 285 -12.28 3.12 -7.25
N SER A 286 -11.36 2.53 -6.49
CA SER A 286 -10.25 3.20 -5.83
C SER A 286 -8.93 2.49 -6.10
N VAL A 287 -7.88 3.25 -6.38
CA VAL A 287 -6.54 2.68 -6.58
C VAL A 287 -5.93 2.34 -5.23
N ALA A 288 -5.63 1.06 -5.00
CA ALA A 288 -5.11 0.59 -3.73
C ALA A 288 -3.64 0.94 -3.53
N TYR A 289 -3.33 1.39 -2.31
CA TYR A 289 -1.97 1.64 -1.82
C TYR A 289 -1.50 0.56 -0.86
N PHE A 290 -2.41 -0.28 -0.36
CA PHE A 290 -2.13 -1.45 0.48
C PHE A 290 -1.31 -1.14 1.73
N PHE A 291 -1.51 0.03 2.37
CA PHE A 291 -0.85 0.37 3.62
C PHE A 291 -1.16 -0.62 4.74
N ASP A 292 -2.34 -1.20 4.70
CA ASP A 292 -2.77 -2.31 5.57
C ASP A 292 -2.04 -3.63 5.29
N ARG A 293 -1.21 -3.71 4.24
CA ARG A 293 -0.39 -4.88 3.87
C ARG A 293 1.12 -4.61 3.93
N TYR A 294 1.54 -3.42 4.33
CA TYR A 294 2.96 -3.05 4.33
C TYR A 294 3.84 -4.02 5.11
N GLY A 295 3.38 -4.55 6.25
CA GLY A 295 4.12 -5.56 6.99
C GLY A 295 4.41 -6.81 6.17
N TYR A 296 3.46 -7.27 5.35
CA TYR A 296 3.62 -8.45 4.50
C TYR A 296 4.57 -8.22 3.32
N GLU A 297 4.70 -6.99 2.85
CA GLU A 297 5.59 -6.62 1.74
C GLU A 297 7.01 -6.30 2.23
N ILE A 298 7.12 -5.60 3.36
CA ILE A 298 8.37 -5.02 3.85
C ILE A 298 9.18 -6.05 4.68
N LEU A 299 8.55 -6.84 5.56
CA LEU A 299 9.26 -7.80 6.40
C LEU A 299 10.02 -8.87 5.62
N PRO A 300 9.54 -9.40 4.48
CA PRO A 300 10.34 -10.28 3.64
C PRO A 300 11.62 -9.61 3.10
N ILE A 301 11.57 -8.32 2.75
CA ILE A 301 12.74 -7.55 2.31
C ILE A 301 13.74 -7.42 3.47
N ALA A 302 13.26 -7.01 4.65
CA ALA A 302 14.09 -6.92 5.85
C ALA A 302 14.76 -8.26 6.20
N LEU A 303 14.03 -9.38 6.09
CA LEU A 303 14.56 -10.70 6.36
C LEU A 303 15.65 -11.12 5.37
N ARG A 304 15.52 -10.77 4.09
CA ARG A 304 16.57 -10.98 3.08
C ARG A 304 17.84 -10.17 3.42
N MET A 305 17.68 -8.90 3.80
CA MET A 305 18.79 -8.05 4.25
C MET A 305 19.52 -8.67 5.46
N LEU A 306 18.78 -9.18 6.44
CA LEU A 306 19.31 -9.82 7.65
C LEU A 306 20.06 -11.13 7.35
N ARG A 307 19.73 -11.80 6.25
CA ARG A 307 20.44 -13.00 5.75
C ARG A 307 21.65 -12.65 4.88
N GLY A 308 21.95 -11.37 4.68
CA GLY A 308 23.03 -10.91 3.82
C GLY A 308 22.74 -11.04 2.32
N GLU A 309 21.47 -11.23 1.96
CA GLU A 309 21.06 -11.27 0.56
C GLU A 309 20.99 -9.85 -0.02
N GLN A 310 21.31 -9.73 -1.31
CA GLN A 310 21.11 -8.46 -2.00
C GLN A 310 19.63 -8.18 -2.21
N VAL A 311 19.23 -6.95 -1.93
CA VAL A 311 17.88 -6.44 -2.21
C VAL A 311 17.97 -5.28 -3.20
N PRO A 312 16.93 -5.01 -4.01
CA PRO A 312 16.89 -3.83 -4.87
C PRO A 312 17.06 -2.55 -4.06
N SER A 313 17.67 -1.53 -4.65
CA SER A 313 17.78 -0.20 -4.01
C SER A 313 16.42 0.45 -3.80
N GLN A 314 15.43 0.10 -4.64
CA GLN A 314 14.04 0.51 -4.49
C GLN A 314 13.11 -0.64 -4.86
N THR A 315 12.06 -0.81 -4.06
CA THR A 315 10.91 -1.69 -4.32
C THR A 315 9.64 -0.85 -4.21
N SER A 316 8.74 -0.98 -5.17
CA SER A 316 7.50 -0.20 -5.17
C SER A 316 6.27 -1.07 -4.94
N THR A 317 5.28 -0.51 -4.25
CA THR A 317 3.95 -1.10 -4.12
C THR A 317 3.35 -1.38 -5.49
N LYS A 318 2.79 -2.56 -5.67
CA LYS A 318 2.05 -2.92 -6.88
C LYS A 318 0.61 -2.43 -6.76
N HIS A 319 0.35 -1.25 -7.32
CA HIS A 319 -0.99 -0.67 -7.32
C HIS A 319 -1.95 -1.41 -8.26
N ILE A 320 -3.21 -1.50 -7.85
CA ILE A 320 -4.33 -1.99 -8.67
C ILE A 320 -5.58 -1.15 -8.40
N LEU A 321 -6.49 -1.11 -9.37
CA LEU A 321 -7.81 -0.53 -9.16
C LEU A 321 -8.69 -1.55 -8.42
N ILE A 322 -9.13 -1.24 -7.21
CA ILE A 322 -10.20 -1.95 -6.52
C ILE A 322 -11.52 -1.47 -7.06
N SER A 323 -12.32 -2.38 -7.55
CA SER A 323 -13.64 -2.11 -8.14
C SER A 323 -14.61 -3.23 -7.78
N ALA A 324 -15.87 -3.12 -8.17
CA ALA A 324 -16.86 -4.16 -7.99
C ALA A 324 -16.45 -5.53 -8.57
N LYS A 325 -15.49 -5.56 -9.51
CA LYS A 325 -15.02 -6.80 -10.14
C LYS A 325 -14.09 -7.63 -9.26
N ASN A 326 -13.33 -6.98 -8.37
CA ASN A 326 -12.26 -7.64 -7.60
C ASN A 326 -12.28 -7.35 -6.08
N VAL A 327 -13.20 -6.52 -5.60
CA VAL A 327 -13.24 -6.13 -4.18
C VAL A 327 -13.36 -7.33 -3.23
N PHE A 328 -14.08 -8.39 -3.60
CA PHE A 328 -14.19 -9.59 -2.76
C PHE A 328 -12.97 -10.51 -2.83
N VAL A 329 -12.16 -10.38 -3.87
CA VAL A 329 -10.89 -11.12 -3.97
C VAL A 329 -9.83 -10.45 -3.11
N GLU A 330 -9.73 -9.13 -3.21
CA GLU A 330 -8.72 -8.35 -2.50
C GLU A 330 -9.09 -8.11 -1.03
N TYR A 331 -10.35 -7.89 -0.75
CA TYR A 331 -10.90 -7.63 0.59
C TYR A 331 -12.12 -8.52 0.82
N PRO A 332 -11.90 -9.82 1.09
CA PRO A 332 -12.99 -10.77 1.34
C PRO A 332 -13.78 -10.35 2.59
N PRO A 333 -15.09 -10.69 2.67
CA PRO A 333 -15.89 -10.49 3.86
C PRO A 333 -15.28 -11.16 5.10
N TYR A 334 -15.40 -10.54 6.27
CA TYR A 334 -14.80 -11.02 7.51
C TYR A 334 -15.29 -12.41 7.95
N ASP A 335 -16.49 -12.76 7.57
CA ASP A 335 -17.15 -14.03 7.88
C ASP A 335 -16.72 -15.19 6.97
N MET A 336 -15.85 -14.93 6.01
CA MET A 336 -15.27 -15.95 5.12
C MET A 336 -13.81 -16.31 5.47
N ASN A 337 -13.26 -15.83 6.59
CA ASN A 337 -11.89 -16.11 7.05
C ASN A 337 -11.88 -17.07 8.23
#